data_af5368a25b7cb8ace42e182cbbc87276
#
_entry.id   af5368a25b7cb8ace42e182cbbc87276
#
_cell.length_a   1.000
_cell.length_b   1.000
_cell.length_c   1.000
_cell.angle_alpha   90.00
_cell.angle_beta   90.00
_cell.angle_gamma   90.00
#
_symmetry.space_group_name_H-M   'P 1'
#
loop_
_entity.id
_entity.type
_entity.pdbx_description
1 polymer ?
#
loop_
_entity_poly.entity_id
_entity_poly.type
_entity_poly.pdbx_seq_one_letter_code
_entity_poly.pdbx_strand_id
1 'polypeptide(L)'
;MSGTPMVTLQIDGKSLQVAAGTTVLKAAEQIGIVIPRYCYHPAFEPEGSCRMCLVEIEGLPKLDLACSTIVREGMKVWTSTPKVLQARKDVLEFFLADHPLDCPICDKAGECWLQNYYDQHGRYASRFLEFKEKKKKLVPIGKKLILDRERCILCTRCVRFLRRVTKTGELGIFERGVKSEIGIDGGADIRNNYSGNLVDICPVGAITDGDFRFKTRVWFLKNGRSVCPRCSRGCNIFIQSVRGYPLPGRQRKTYRFVPAENPEVNGYWICDFGRYGYHDIDDNRATAITVNGSDPAARRGADWDGILKGLAAELGAMAGAGAASRAAVVLNSFLTNEELAACRKIFMEALGIQKIFFADPKPGEGDGYLLTADRAPNGRGAAALGYMPRLPDLEALAGSIDMLLVFGPYLLDHVTAEKAAAALGGIKRKVLFTAHASGLDAVADLVLPTALPAEKKGSFTNIEGIRQSFECAVAPVRGSLPESEILARLAGALGVTLG
;
A
#
# COMPACT_ATOMS: atom_id res chain seq x y z
N MET A 1 -16.31 26.56 -22.18
CA MET A 1 -15.52 26.49 -20.94
C MET A 1 -14.41 27.53 -21.05
N SER A 2 -14.50 28.64 -20.28
CA SER A 2 -13.46 29.68 -20.26
C SER A 2 -12.21 29.06 -19.59
N GLY A 3 -11.15 28.86 -20.36
CA GLY A 3 -9.89 28.36 -19.82
C GLY A 3 -9.39 29.30 -18.71
N THR A 4 -8.86 28.74 -17.61
CA THR A 4 -8.23 29.53 -16.55
C THR A 4 -7.12 30.39 -17.17
N PRO A 5 -7.08 31.70 -16.95
CA PRO A 5 -6.05 32.57 -17.53
C PRO A 5 -4.64 32.08 -17.11
N MET A 6 -3.72 32.13 -18.06
CA MET A 6 -2.31 31.77 -17.82
C MET A 6 -1.52 33.00 -17.40
N VAL A 7 -0.57 32.80 -16.52
CA VAL A 7 0.33 33.83 -15.96
C VAL A 7 1.75 33.43 -16.27
N THR A 8 2.55 34.37 -16.78
CA THR A 8 3.98 34.18 -17.07
C THR A 8 4.83 34.76 -15.95
N LEU A 9 5.79 33.99 -15.45
CA LEU A 9 6.73 34.41 -14.41
C LEU A 9 8.12 33.83 -14.65
N GLN A 10 9.09 34.30 -13.86
CA GLN A 10 10.44 33.76 -13.84
C GLN A 10 10.79 33.26 -12.44
N ILE A 11 11.39 32.08 -12.35
CA ILE A 11 11.94 31.53 -11.10
C ILE A 11 13.41 31.15 -11.35
N ASP A 12 14.33 31.76 -10.62
CA ASP A 12 15.77 31.59 -10.77
C ASP A 12 16.22 31.77 -12.25
N GLY A 13 15.65 32.77 -12.94
CA GLY A 13 15.93 33.07 -14.34
C GLY A 13 15.22 32.18 -15.37
N LYS A 14 14.50 31.12 -14.96
CA LYS A 14 13.73 30.26 -15.85
C LYS A 14 12.32 30.82 -16.03
N SER A 15 11.92 31.09 -17.27
CA SER A 15 10.54 31.51 -17.58
C SER A 15 9.59 30.31 -17.62
N LEU A 16 8.39 30.47 -17.09
CA LEU A 16 7.33 29.45 -17.15
C LEU A 16 5.95 30.11 -17.20
N GLN A 17 4.99 29.39 -17.76
CA GLN A 17 3.56 29.74 -17.74
C GLN A 17 2.79 28.76 -16.86
N VAL A 18 1.95 29.31 -15.97
CA VAL A 18 1.12 28.51 -15.08
C VAL A 18 -0.29 29.10 -15.00
N ALA A 19 -1.26 28.31 -14.57
CA ALA A 19 -2.62 28.80 -14.37
C ALA A 19 -2.67 29.87 -13.28
N ALA A 20 -3.49 30.92 -13.46
CA ALA A 20 -3.75 31.91 -12.43
C ALA A 20 -4.24 31.25 -11.14
N GLY A 21 -3.82 31.78 -9.98
CA GLY A 21 -4.10 31.17 -8.67
C GLY A 21 -3.07 30.11 -8.24
N THR A 22 -2.12 29.75 -9.10
CA THR A 22 -0.99 28.88 -8.71
C THR A 22 -0.09 29.61 -7.69
N THR A 23 0.40 28.89 -6.67
CA THR A 23 1.39 29.45 -5.74
C THR A 23 2.81 29.37 -6.31
N VAL A 24 3.70 30.24 -5.85
CA VAL A 24 5.13 30.22 -6.23
C VAL A 24 5.74 28.84 -5.97
N LEU A 25 5.38 28.18 -4.86
CA LEU A 25 5.85 26.85 -4.52
C LEU A 25 5.46 25.81 -5.60
N LYS A 26 4.18 25.79 -6.00
CA LYS A 26 3.69 24.87 -7.03
C LYS A 26 4.26 25.17 -8.42
N ALA A 27 4.46 26.45 -8.73
CA ALA A 27 5.11 26.87 -9.98
C ALA A 27 6.58 26.39 -10.03
N ALA A 28 7.31 26.53 -8.93
CA ALA A 28 8.69 26.04 -8.80
C ALA A 28 8.78 24.52 -9.00
N GLU A 29 7.85 23.75 -8.43
CA GLU A 29 7.78 22.27 -8.58
C GLU A 29 7.62 21.84 -10.05
N GLN A 30 6.85 22.58 -10.86
CA GLN A 30 6.65 22.25 -12.28
C GLN A 30 7.95 22.31 -13.12
N ILE A 31 8.93 23.12 -12.69
CA ILE A 31 10.23 23.23 -13.35
C ILE A 31 11.36 22.53 -12.59
N GLY A 32 11.02 21.66 -11.64
CA GLY A 32 11.97 20.85 -10.88
C GLY A 32 12.74 21.61 -9.79
N ILE A 33 12.33 22.82 -9.41
CA ILE A 33 12.93 23.57 -8.33
C ILE A 33 12.26 23.19 -7.01
N VAL A 34 13.02 22.60 -6.09
CA VAL A 34 12.53 22.18 -4.76
C VAL A 34 12.77 23.31 -3.76
N ILE A 35 11.68 23.92 -3.29
CA ILE A 35 11.69 24.89 -2.19
C ILE A 35 11.45 24.15 -0.87
N PRO A 36 12.37 24.22 0.13
CA PRO A 36 12.24 23.51 1.39
C PRO A 36 11.05 23.99 2.20
N ARG A 37 10.37 23.07 2.89
CA ARG A 37 9.13 23.33 3.63
C ARG A 37 8.84 22.27 4.69
N TYR A 38 8.13 22.64 5.77
CA TYR A 38 7.65 21.67 6.77
C TYR A 38 6.13 21.67 6.90
N CYS A 39 5.49 22.82 7.12
CA CYS A 39 4.05 22.86 7.38
C CYS A 39 3.17 22.63 6.15
N TYR A 40 3.66 22.96 4.95
CA TYR A 40 2.90 22.77 3.71
C TYR A 40 2.75 21.30 3.35
N HIS A 41 1.52 20.91 2.98
CA HIS A 41 1.19 19.64 2.35
C HIS A 41 0.19 19.90 1.22
N PRO A 42 0.30 19.28 0.03
CA PRO A 42 -0.55 19.60 -1.12
C PRO A 42 -2.04 19.33 -0.89
N ALA A 43 -2.39 18.45 0.04
CA ALA A 43 -3.78 18.18 0.43
C ALA A 43 -4.39 19.22 1.36
N PHE A 44 -3.62 20.22 1.83
CA PHE A 44 -4.09 21.24 2.77
C PHE A 44 -3.79 22.63 2.24
N GLU A 45 -4.58 23.61 2.65
CA GLU A 45 -4.23 25.01 2.43
C GLU A 45 -2.93 25.37 3.16
N PRO A 46 -2.16 26.34 2.63
CA PRO A 46 -0.93 26.78 3.26
C PRO A 46 -1.16 27.32 4.68
N GLU A 47 -0.36 26.87 5.65
CA GLU A 47 -0.38 27.36 7.03
C GLU A 47 0.58 28.55 7.24
N GLY A 48 1.70 28.56 6.52
CA GLY A 48 2.70 29.63 6.61
C GLY A 48 3.49 29.66 7.93
N SER A 49 3.30 28.70 8.84
CA SER A 49 3.87 28.72 10.20
C SER A 49 5.37 28.42 10.24
N CYS A 50 5.89 27.51 9.38
CA CYS A 50 7.27 27.04 9.47
C CYS A 50 8.33 28.01 8.91
N ARG A 51 7.96 28.97 8.08
CA ARG A 51 8.84 29.96 7.44
C ARG A 51 10.01 29.39 6.60
N MET A 52 10.08 28.08 6.39
CA MET A 52 11.17 27.46 5.64
C MET A 52 11.11 27.74 4.13
N CYS A 53 9.93 28.02 3.59
CA CYS A 53 9.73 28.27 2.16
C CYS A 53 9.89 29.76 1.73
N LEU A 54 10.62 30.55 2.49
CA LEU A 54 10.90 31.93 2.14
C LEU A 54 11.66 32.02 0.82
N VAL A 55 11.23 32.98 -0.02
CA VAL A 55 11.84 33.32 -1.32
C VAL A 55 11.96 34.83 -1.45
N GLU A 56 12.84 35.31 -2.34
CA GLU A 56 12.95 36.71 -2.69
C GLU A 56 12.15 37.00 -3.96
N ILE A 57 11.38 38.07 -3.94
CA ILE A 57 10.54 38.50 -5.07
C ILE A 57 10.97 39.92 -5.44
N GLU A 58 11.24 40.15 -6.73
CA GLU A 58 11.65 41.45 -7.24
C GLU A 58 10.62 42.52 -6.87
N GLY A 59 11.12 43.67 -6.38
CA GLY A 59 10.29 44.79 -5.95
C GLY A 59 9.70 44.65 -4.54
N LEU A 60 9.89 43.51 -3.84
CA LEU A 60 9.46 43.40 -2.44
C LEU A 60 10.64 43.59 -1.47
N PRO A 61 10.51 44.40 -0.42
CA PRO A 61 11.60 44.65 0.54
C PRO A 61 11.88 43.49 1.46
N LYS A 62 10.91 42.61 1.64
CA LYS A 62 10.96 41.44 2.54
C LYS A 62 10.83 40.11 1.75
N LEU A 63 11.40 39.06 2.31
CA LEU A 63 11.16 37.69 1.80
C LEU A 63 9.69 37.32 2.01
N ASP A 64 9.12 36.56 1.08
CA ASP A 64 7.74 36.11 1.11
C ASP A 64 7.64 34.57 1.11
N LEU A 65 6.47 34.04 1.44
CA LEU A 65 6.22 32.61 1.60
C LEU A 65 5.81 31.97 0.28
N ALA A 66 6.68 31.21 -0.36
CA ALA A 66 6.37 30.54 -1.62
C ALA A 66 5.12 29.66 -1.55
N CYS A 67 4.79 29.06 -0.39
CA CYS A 67 3.64 28.18 -0.25
C CYS A 67 2.28 28.90 -0.30
N SER A 68 2.22 30.19 -0.02
CA SER A 68 0.96 30.99 0.02
C SER A 68 0.93 32.15 -0.98
N THR A 69 2.08 32.54 -1.50
CA THR A 69 2.14 33.66 -2.47
C THR A 69 1.66 33.19 -3.83
N ILE A 70 0.60 33.81 -4.31
CA ILE A 70 0.02 33.57 -5.64
C ILE A 70 0.89 34.26 -6.70
N VAL A 71 1.18 33.56 -7.79
CA VAL A 71 1.94 34.11 -8.93
C VAL A 71 1.19 35.25 -9.63
N ARG A 72 1.94 36.19 -10.19
CA ARG A 72 1.43 37.33 -10.97
C ARG A 72 2.22 37.46 -12.26
N GLU A 73 1.59 38.09 -13.26
CA GLU A 73 2.24 38.36 -14.55
C GLU A 73 3.54 39.17 -14.36
N GLY A 74 4.60 38.71 -15.02
CA GLY A 74 5.92 39.33 -14.96
C GLY A 74 6.68 39.14 -13.64
N MET A 75 6.14 38.36 -12.66
CA MET A 75 6.80 38.15 -11.38
C MET A 75 8.17 37.48 -11.56
N LYS A 76 9.19 38.00 -10.86
CA LYS A 76 10.52 37.37 -10.79
C LYS A 76 10.81 36.94 -9.37
N VAL A 77 11.16 35.66 -9.22
CA VAL A 77 11.37 34.99 -7.92
C VAL A 77 12.76 34.38 -7.89
N TRP A 78 13.47 34.54 -6.79
CA TRP A 78 14.74 33.88 -6.53
C TRP A 78 14.63 33.00 -5.28
N THR A 79 15.08 31.75 -5.43
CA THR A 79 14.95 30.74 -4.38
C THR A 79 16.25 30.49 -3.62
N SER A 80 17.37 31.09 -4.03
CA SER A 80 18.71 30.79 -3.49
C SER A 80 19.64 31.99 -3.34
N THR A 81 19.09 33.21 -3.20
CA THR A 81 19.94 34.40 -2.93
C THR A 81 20.61 34.27 -1.54
N PRO A 82 21.71 35.01 -1.28
CA PRO A 82 22.34 35.05 0.03
C PRO A 82 21.36 35.36 1.16
N LYS A 83 20.39 36.26 0.91
CA LYS A 83 19.32 36.65 1.87
C LYS A 83 18.38 35.47 2.16
N VAL A 84 17.97 34.72 1.14
CA VAL A 84 17.12 33.52 1.28
C VAL A 84 17.88 32.41 2.01
N LEU A 85 19.12 32.14 1.65
CA LEU A 85 19.94 31.10 2.27
C LEU A 85 20.22 31.41 3.75
N GLN A 86 20.48 32.70 4.07
CA GLN A 86 20.63 33.14 5.46
C GLN A 86 19.34 32.91 6.27
N ALA A 87 18.17 33.30 5.72
CA ALA A 87 16.90 33.08 6.37
C ALA A 87 16.61 31.60 6.65
N ARG A 88 16.96 30.68 5.73
CA ARG A 88 16.82 29.24 5.96
C ARG A 88 17.71 28.74 7.09
N LYS A 89 18.95 29.22 7.16
CA LYS A 89 19.86 28.90 8.28
C LYS A 89 19.28 29.32 9.62
N ASP A 90 18.76 30.53 9.68
CA ASP A 90 18.19 31.08 10.92
C ASP A 90 16.90 30.30 11.32
N VAL A 91 16.03 29.99 10.37
CA VAL A 91 14.84 29.14 10.61
C VAL A 91 15.22 27.74 11.13
N LEU A 92 16.26 27.13 10.57
CA LEU A 92 16.74 25.82 11.04
C LEU A 92 17.32 25.92 12.47
N GLU A 93 18.04 26.98 12.81
CA GLU A 93 18.52 27.20 14.18
C GLU A 93 17.35 27.30 15.18
N PHE A 94 16.26 28.00 14.84
CA PHE A 94 15.06 28.06 15.67
C PHE A 94 14.44 26.67 15.88
N PHE A 95 14.34 25.84 14.84
CA PHE A 95 13.85 24.46 15.01
C PHE A 95 14.78 23.62 15.86
N LEU A 96 16.10 23.81 15.76
CA LEU A 96 17.10 23.02 16.48
C LEU A 96 17.33 23.50 17.91
N ALA A 97 16.85 24.69 18.29
CA ALA A 97 16.99 25.21 19.64
C ALA A 97 16.49 24.20 20.69
N ASP A 98 15.29 23.64 20.50
CA ASP A 98 14.71 22.66 21.42
C ASP A 98 14.72 21.21 20.88
N HIS A 99 14.95 21.02 19.58
CA HIS A 99 14.95 19.66 18.99
C HIS A 99 16.09 18.81 19.59
N PRO A 100 15.80 17.57 20.08
CA PRO A 100 16.81 16.71 20.69
C PRO A 100 17.79 16.17 19.65
N LEU A 101 19.03 15.89 20.06
CA LEU A 101 20.06 15.27 19.21
C LEU A 101 19.90 13.74 19.15
N ASP A 102 18.70 13.29 18.87
CA ASP A 102 18.27 11.88 18.90
C ASP A 102 18.44 11.15 17.56
N CYS A 103 19.05 11.75 16.52
CA CYS A 103 19.11 11.14 15.17
C CYS A 103 19.59 9.68 15.18
N PRO A 104 20.61 9.29 15.97
CA PRO A 104 21.07 7.89 16.02
C PRO A 104 20.01 6.90 16.52
N ILE A 105 19.10 7.34 17.40
CA ILE A 105 18.02 6.53 17.98
C ILE A 105 16.63 6.91 17.47
N CYS A 106 16.53 7.89 16.55
CA CYS A 106 15.28 8.32 15.96
C CYS A 106 14.90 7.42 14.81
N ASP A 107 13.68 6.87 14.84
CA ASP A 107 13.19 5.95 13.79
C ASP A 107 12.96 6.64 12.43
N LYS A 108 12.85 7.98 12.41
CA LYS A 108 12.71 8.77 11.19
C LYS A 108 14.04 9.08 10.47
N ALA A 109 15.19 8.67 11.04
CA ALA A 109 16.49 8.89 10.40
C ALA A 109 16.53 8.29 8.98
N GLY A 110 17.01 9.06 8.00
CA GLY A 110 17.04 8.69 6.58
C GLY A 110 15.80 9.09 5.77
N GLU A 111 14.69 9.49 6.44
CA GLU A 111 13.49 10.05 5.80
C GLU A 111 12.98 11.32 6.53
N CYS A 112 13.85 11.94 7.34
CA CYS A 112 13.53 13.13 8.14
C CYS A 112 13.85 14.40 7.36
N TRP A 113 12.83 15.22 7.11
CA TRP A 113 13.04 16.49 6.37
C TRP A 113 13.91 17.47 7.14
N LEU A 114 13.85 17.48 8.50
CA LEU A 114 14.71 18.33 9.30
C LEU A 114 16.20 17.94 9.15
N GLN A 115 16.50 16.63 9.16
CA GLN A 115 17.84 16.13 8.94
C GLN A 115 18.36 16.49 7.54
N ASN A 116 17.55 16.26 6.50
CA ASN A 116 17.92 16.55 5.11
C ASN A 116 18.13 18.05 4.86
N TYR A 117 17.24 18.91 5.39
CA TYR A 117 17.39 20.36 5.22
C TYR A 117 18.52 20.93 6.08
N TYR A 118 18.81 20.31 7.23
CA TYR A 118 19.98 20.70 8.02
C TYR A 118 21.29 20.40 7.26
N ASP A 119 21.39 19.23 6.64
CA ASP A 119 22.55 18.88 5.80
C ASP A 119 22.76 19.89 4.64
N GLN A 120 21.65 20.31 3.99
CA GLN A 120 21.69 21.21 2.83
C GLN A 120 21.88 22.68 3.21
N HIS A 121 21.35 23.16 4.31
CA HIS A 121 21.23 24.57 4.63
C HIS A 121 21.65 24.94 6.06
N GLY A 122 21.95 23.97 6.91
CA GLY A 122 22.25 24.22 8.33
C GLY A 122 23.60 24.88 8.60
N ARG A 123 23.85 25.18 9.87
CA ARG A 123 25.15 25.59 10.40
C ARG A 123 25.76 24.41 11.15
N TYR A 124 27.02 24.12 10.90
CA TYR A 124 27.71 23.02 11.58
C TYR A 124 27.97 23.32 13.07
N ALA A 125 28.26 24.59 13.42
CA ALA A 125 28.45 25.01 14.79
C ALA A 125 27.16 25.57 15.41
N SER A 126 26.73 25.02 16.52
CA SER A 126 25.59 25.55 17.28
C SER A 126 25.97 26.85 17.98
N ARG A 127 25.08 27.84 17.91
CA ARG A 127 25.17 29.07 18.71
C ARG A 127 24.29 29.02 19.97
N PHE A 128 23.51 27.93 20.13
CA PHE A 128 22.61 27.74 21.26
C PHE A 128 23.42 27.19 22.46
N LEU A 129 23.45 27.94 23.54
CA LEU A 129 24.23 27.65 24.74
C LEU A 129 23.36 27.24 25.93
N GLU A 130 22.05 27.35 25.82
CA GLU A 130 21.09 27.07 26.89
C GLU A 130 20.67 25.60 26.89
N PHE A 131 20.02 25.16 27.97
CA PHE A 131 19.42 23.83 28.03
C PHE A 131 18.16 23.77 27.18
N LYS A 132 18.01 22.70 26.40
CA LYS A 132 16.80 22.46 25.60
C LYS A 132 15.63 22.12 26.53
N GLU A 133 14.44 22.65 26.17
CA GLU A 133 13.20 22.33 26.88
C GLU A 133 12.87 20.83 26.79
N LYS A 134 12.60 20.20 27.95
CA LYS A 134 12.27 18.79 28.03
C LYS A 134 10.77 18.55 28.00
N LYS A 135 10.33 17.70 27.11
CA LYS A 135 8.93 17.29 26.95
C LYS A 135 8.77 15.78 27.08
N LYS A 136 7.54 15.31 27.22
CA LYS A 136 7.26 13.89 27.32
C LYS A 136 7.59 13.17 26.01
N LYS A 137 8.33 12.07 26.16
CA LYS A 137 8.62 11.11 25.07
C LYS A 137 7.73 9.89 25.19
N LEU A 138 7.66 9.09 24.12
CA LEU A 138 6.96 7.80 24.09
C LEU A 138 5.50 7.86 24.56
N VAL A 139 4.78 8.91 24.16
CA VAL A 139 3.36 9.09 24.50
C VAL A 139 2.53 8.29 23.49
N PRO A 140 1.85 7.21 23.90
CA PRO A 140 0.86 6.56 23.05
C PRO A 140 -0.27 7.55 22.72
N ILE A 141 -0.63 7.68 21.46
CA ILE A 141 -1.73 8.55 21.00
C ILE A 141 -2.77 7.79 20.18
N GLY A 142 -2.68 6.48 20.16
CA GLY A 142 -3.56 5.57 19.46
C GLY A 142 -3.01 4.16 19.48
N LYS A 143 -3.76 3.22 18.92
CA LYS A 143 -3.45 1.78 18.97
C LYS A 143 -2.03 1.43 18.49
N LYS A 144 -1.53 2.16 17.49
CA LYS A 144 -0.21 1.90 16.85
C LYS A 144 0.66 3.14 16.73
N LEU A 145 0.27 4.26 17.31
CA LEU A 145 0.97 5.54 17.17
C LEU A 145 1.68 5.96 18.45
N ILE A 146 2.93 6.34 18.31
CA ILE A 146 3.75 6.87 19.39
C ILE A 146 4.17 8.30 19.05
N LEU A 147 3.90 9.24 19.96
CA LEU A 147 4.29 10.64 19.87
C LEU A 147 5.50 10.90 20.77
N ASP A 148 6.54 11.48 20.21
CA ASP A 148 7.67 12.10 20.91
C ASP A 148 7.53 13.63 20.80
N ARG A 149 7.17 14.28 21.91
CA ARG A 149 6.88 15.72 21.92
C ARG A 149 8.13 16.58 21.80
N GLU A 150 9.30 16.08 22.23
CA GLU A 150 10.57 16.81 22.04
C GLU A 150 10.95 16.91 20.57
N ARG A 151 10.63 15.89 19.76
CA ARG A 151 10.94 15.89 18.31
C ARG A 151 9.94 16.68 17.48
N CYS A 152 8.84 17.11 18.06
CA CYS A 152 7.80 17.83 17.35
C CYS A 152 8.24 19.26 17.03
N ILE A 153 8.14 19.65 15.74
CA ILE A 153 8.42 21.00 15.25
C ILE A 153 7.15 21.87 15.07
N LEU A 154 6.03 21.45 15.65
CA LEU A 154 4.76 22.18 15.64
C LEU A 154 4.27 22.59 14.22
N CYS A 155 4.55 21.75 13.22
CA CYS A 155 4.15 22.04 11.81
C CYS A 155 2.66 21.86 11.55
N THR A 156 1.89 21.40 12.51
CA THR A 156 0.43 21.23 12.50
C THR A 156 -0.16 20.27 11.45
N ARG A 157 0.65 19.61 10.64
CA ARG A 157 0.12 18.69 9.61
C ARG A 157 -0.82 17.63 10.18
N CYS A 158 -0.46 17.01 11.32
CA CYS A 158 -1.28 15.99 11.99
C CYS A 158 -2.63 16.54 12.48
N VAL A 159 -2.63 17.72 13.09
CA VAL A 159 -3.86 18.39 13.55
C VAL A 159 -4.77 18.74 12.37
N ARG A 160 -4.19 19.29 11.28
CA ARG A 160 -4.96 19.61 10.07
C ARG A 160 -5.49 18.38 9.35
N PHE A 161 -4.73 17.30 9.32
CA PHE A 161 -5.19 16.03 8.76
C PHE A 161 -6.46 15.55 9.49
N LEU A 162 -6.41 15.48 10.81
CA LEU A 162 -7.54 15.01 11.62
C LEU A 162 -8.76 15.94 11.53
N ARG A 163 -8.55 17.23 11.39
CA ARG A 163 -9.65 18.18 11.25
C ARG A 163 -10.26 18.23 9.85
N ARG A 164 -9.45 18.09 8.79
CA ARG A 164 -9.89 18.35 7.41
C ARG A 164 -10.14 17.07 6.61
N VAL A 165 -9.38 16.02 6.84
CA VAL A 165 -9.50 14.75 6.10
C VAL A 165 -10.42 13.79 6.83
N THR A 166 -10.07 13.40 8.05
CA THR A 166 -10.89 12.47 8.83
C THR A 166 -12.06 13.14 9.54
N LYS A 167 -12.00 14.46 9.77
CA LYS A 167 -13.00 15.27 10.48
C LYS A 167 -13.25 14.83 11.92
N THR A 168 -12.27 14.17 12.53
CA THR A 168 -12.36 13.58 13.87
C THR A 168 -11.73 14.48 14.94
N GLY A 169 -10.68 15.24 14.60
CA GLY A 169 -10.15 16.34 15.41
C GLY A 169 -9.45 15.94 16.71
N GLU A 170 -9.01 14.69 16.88
CA GLU A 170 -8.48 14.14 18.15
C GLU A 170 -7.16 14.80 18.62
N LEU A 171 -6.42 15.50 17.74
CA LEU A 171 -5.20 16.20 18.11
C LEU A 171 -5.39 17.71 18.11
N GLY A 172 -4.80 18.36 19.12
CA GLY A 172 -4.73 19.81 19.28
C GLY A 172 -3.33 20.30 19.61
N ILE A 173 -3.17 21.64 19.63
CA ILE A 173 -1.99 22.30 20.20
C ILE A 173 -2.39 22.79 21.58
N PHE A 174 -1.60 22.43 22.56
CA PHE A 174 -1.76 22.80 23.97
C PHE A 174 -0.59 23.63 24.42
N GLU A 175 -0.76 24.35 25.53
CA GLU A 175 0.23 25.25 26.09
C GLU A 175 0.61 26.41 25.13
N ARG A 176 1.57 27.24 25.52
CA ARG A 176 2.02 28.38 24.69
C ARG A 176 3.52 28.61 24.83
N GLY A 177 4.07 29.36 23.87
CA GLY A 177 5.52 29.65 23.84
C GLY A 177 6.34 28.39 23.68
N VAL A 178 7.46 28.28 24.38
CA VAL A 178 8.36 27.12 24.32
C VAL A 178 7.73 25.83 24.83
N LYS A 179 6.69 25.93 25.68
CA LYS A 179 5.95 24.78 26.20
C LYS A 179 4.90 24.25 25.25
N SER A 180 4.64 24.93 24.13
CA SER A 180 3.65 24.46 23.15
C SER A 180 3.92 23.03 22.71
N GLU A 181 2.90 22.20 22.73
CA GLU A 181 2.99 20.79 22.37
C GLU A 181 1.75 20.25 21.67
N ILE A 182 1.91 19.19 20.88
CA ILE A 182 0.79 18.44 20.35
C ILE A 182 0.30 17.47 21.42
N GLY A 183 -1.00 17.40 21.60
CA GLY A 183 -1.65 16.52 22.54
C GLY A 183 -2.99 16.01 22.03
N ILE A 184 -3.56 15.05 22.76
CA ILE A 184 -4.89 14.51 22.50
C ILE A 184 -5.92 15.47 23.09
N ASP A 185 -6.90 15.86 22.29
CA ASP A 185 -8.04 16.63 22.71
C ASP A 185 -9.13 15.67 23.28
N GLY A 186 -9.69 16.04 24.44
CA GLY A 186 -10.72 15.22 25.11
C GLY A 186 -10.24 13.88 25.71
N GLY A 187 -8.95 13.58 25.73
CA GLY A 187 -8.36 12.44 26.42
C GLY A 187 -8.60 11.06 25.76
N ALA A 188 -9.22 11.01 24.57
CA ALA A 188 -9.46 9.77 23.86
C ALA A 188 -8.41 9.49 22.78
N ASP A 189 -7.93 8.25 22.71
CA ASP A 189 -7.00 7.80 21.68
C ASP A 189 -7.54 8.04 20.26
N ILE A 190 -6.62 8.22 19.32
CA ILE A 190 -6.96 8.28 17.89
C ILE A 190 -7.47 6.92 17.43
N ARG A 191 -8.72 6.87 16.94
CA ARG A 191 -9.43 5.63 16.57
C ARG A 191 -9.94 5.59 15.14
N ASN A 192 -9.75 6.67 14.38
CA ASN A 192 -10.19 6.70 12.99
C ASN A 192 -9.42 5.71 12.11
N ASN A 193 -10.00 5.33 10.98
CA ASN A 193 -9.45 4.34 10.05
C ASN A 193 -8.22 4.82 9.26
N TYR A 194 -7.67 6.00 9.54
CA TYR A 194 -6.60 6.65 8.76
C TYR A 194 -5.43 7.11 9.63
N SER A 195 -5.39 6.67 10.86
CA SER A 195 -4.44 7.14 11.88
C SER A 195 -2.98 6.97 11.45
N GLY A 196 -2.66 5.89 10.74
CA GLY A 196 -1.31 5.62 10.23
C GLY A 196 -0.76 6.67 9.26
N ASN A 197 -1.62 7.46 8.57
CA ASN A 197 -1.14 8.55 7.70
C ASN A 197 -0.45 9.67 8.48
N LEU A 198 -0.70 9.79 9.78
CA LEU A 198 -0.01 10.76 10.65
C LEU A 198 1.51 10.51 10.69
N VAL A 199 1.94 9.26 10.56
CA VAL A 199 3.36 8.89 10.47
C VAL A 199 3.97 9.39 9.15
N ASP A 200 3.24 9.24 8.04
CA ASP A 200 3.73 9.63 6.71
C ASP A 200 3.85 11.14 6.57
N ILE A 201 2.82 11.87 7.02
CA ILE A 201 2.79 13.34 6.91
C ILE A 201 3.64 14.06 7.93
N CYS A 202 4.07 13.38 9.01
CA CYS A 202 4.97 13.97 9.97
C CYS A 202 6.37 14.13 9.35
N PRO A 203 6.86 15.38 9.16
CA PRO A 203 8.13 15.60 8.47
C PRO A 203 9.36 15.22 9.31
N VAL A 204 9.16 14.91 10.58
CA VAL A 204 10.21 14.58 11.56
C VAL A 204 9.84 13.32 12.34
N GLY A 205 10.68 12.87 13.26
CA GLY A 205 10.47 11.67 14.07
C GLY A 205 9.55 11.88 15.28
N ALA A 206 8.63 12.85 15.24
CA ALA A 206 7.70 13.10 16.33
C ALA A 206 6.58 12.07 16.42
N ILE A 207 5.98 11.67 15.29
CA ILE A 207 4.97 10.61 15.25
C ILE A 207 5.58 9.42 14.52
N THR A 208 5.59 8.26 15.17
CA THR A 208 6.16 7.02 14.65
C THR A 208 5.16 5.88 14.76
N ASP A 209 5.25 4.91 13.85
CA ASP A 209 4.43 3.70 13.84
C ASP A 209 5.03 2.64 14.77
N GLY A 210 4.28 2.23 15.79
CA GLY A 210 4.71 1.21 16.74
C GLY A 210 5.00 -0.15 16.10
N ASP A 211 4.35 -0.45 14.98
CA ASP A 211 4.59 -1.69 14.23
C ASP A 211 5.94 -1.67 13.49
N PHE A 212 6.33 -0.53 12.93
CA PHE A 212 7.58 -0.38 12.19
C PHE A 212 8.75 0.04 13.07
N ARG A 213 8.48 0.76 14.17
CA ARG A 213 9.49 1.39 15.03
C ARG A 213 10.57 0.42 15.45
N PHE A 214 11.83 0.82 15.23
CA PHE A 214 13.06 0.09 15.58
C PHE A 214 13.26 -1.27 14.89
N LYS A 215 12.46 -1.62 13.88
CA LYS A 215 12.63 -2.89 13.18
C LYS A 215 13.69 -2.84 12.09
N THR A 216 13.77 -1.73 11.36
CA THR A 216 14.79 -1.53 10.33
C THR A 216 14.95 -0.05 10.01
N ARG A 217 16.04 0.30 9.33
CA ARG A 217 16.28 1.63 8.81
C ARG A 217 15.84 1.72 7.36
N VAL A 218 15.31 2.90 6.97
CA VAL A 218 14.71 3.09 5.63
C VAL A 218 15.71 2.91 4.49
N TRP A 219 16.99 3.17 4.68
CA TRP A 219 18.01 2.97 3.64
C TRP A 219 18.30 1.50 3.31
N PHE A 220 17.85 0.55 4.14
CA PHE A 220 17.87 -0.87 3.83
C PHE A 220 16.64 -1.33 3.05
N LEU A 221 15.63 -0.46 2.90
CA LEU A 221 14.39 -0.78 2.22
C LEU A 221 14.44 -0.37 0.75
N LYS A 222 13.69 -1.09 -0.07
CA LYS A 222 13.31 -0.73 -1.43
C LYS A 222 11.81 -0.47 -1.48
N ASN A 223 11.39 0.40 -2.39
CA ASN A 223 9.99 0.69 -2.67
C ASN A 223 9.56 -0.08 -3.92
N GLY A 224 8.57 -0.95 -3.80
CA GLY A 224 7.86 -1.53 -4.92
C GLY A 224 6.49 -0.87 -5.06
N ARG A 225 6.18 -0.24 -6.21
CA ARG A 225 4.85 0.32 -6.45
C ARG A 225 3.86 -0.80 -6.68
N SER A 226 2.69 -0.72 -6.04
CA SER A 226 1.64 -1.74 -6.12
C SER A 226 0.26 -1.14 -5.88
N VAL A 227 -0.75 -1.99 -5.95
CA VAL A 227 -2.16 -1.69 -5.63
C VAL A 227 -2.54 -2.46 -4.38
N CYS A 228 -3.18 -1.79 -3.43
CA CYS A 228 -3.62 -2.40 -2.18
C CYS A 228 -4.74 -3.42 -2.45
N PRO A 229 -4.56 -4.71 -2.05
CA PRO A 229 -5.54 -5.75 -2.34
C PRO A 229 -6.58 -5.95 -1.22
N ARG A 230 -6.69 -5.03 -0.24
CA ARG A 230 -7.52 -5.28 0.95
C ARG A 230 -9.00 -4.97 0.74
N CYS A 231 -9.35 -4.17 -0.25
CA CYS A 231 -10.73 -3.86 -0.62
C CYS A 231 -10.82 -3.40 -2.08
N SER A 232 -12.03 -3.26 -2.59
CA SER A 232 -12.31 -2.88 -3.98
C SER A 232 -11.91 -1.45 -4.35
N ARG A 233 -11.50 -0.59 -3.39
CA ARG A 233 -10.96 0.76 -3.69
C ARG A 233 -9.68 0.69 -4.52
N GLY A 234 -8.77 -0.28 -4.25
CA GLY A 234 -7.52 -0.41 -4.97
C GLY A 234 -6.57 0.78 -4.79
N CYS A 235 -6.37 1.26 -3.56
CA CYS A 235 -5.45 2.36 -3.27
C CYS A 235 -4.04 2.06 -3.78
N ASN A 236 -3.37 3.07 -4.38
CA ASN A 236 -1.98 2.95 -4.77
C ASN A 236 -1.07 3.01 -3.55
N ILE A 237 -0.09 2.12 -3.51
CA ILE A 237 0.83 1.96 -2.39
C ILE A 237 2.27 1.75 -2.86
N PHE A 238 3.21 2.05 -1.96
CA PHE A 238 4.54 1.49 -2.01
C PHE A 238 4.65 0.38 -0.95
N ILE A 239 5.07 -0.80 -1.39
CA ILE A 239 5.44 -1.92 -0.52
C ILE A 239 6.93 -1.75 -0.20
N GLN A 240 7.24 -1.54 1.07
CA GLN A 240 8.61 -1.39 1.53
C GLN A 240 9.16 -2.71 2.05
N SER A 241 10.15 -3.25 1.34
CA SER A 241 10.79 -4.53 1.61
C SER A 241 12.31 -4.41 1.69
N VAL A 242 12.97 -5.34 2.37
CA VAL A 242 14.43 -5.37 2.50
C VAL A 242 15.08 -5.69 1.15
N ARG A 243 16.17 -5.01 0.85
CA ARG A 243 17.05 -5.35 -0.28
C ARG A 243 17.82 -6.62 0.03
N GLY A 244 17.93 -7.52 -0.95
CA GLY A 244 18.75 -8.73 -0.84
C GLY A 244 18.23 -9.77 0.15
N TYR A 245 16.91 -9.89 0.33
CA TYR A 245 16.32 -10.98 1.12
C TYR A 245 16.56 -12.36 0.43
N PRO A 246 16.79 -13.46 1.17
CA PRO A 246 16.88 -13.57 2.63
C PRO A 246 18.19 -13.03 3.20
N LEU A 247 18.10 -12.36 4.36
CA LEU A 247 19.26 -11.88 5.10
C LEU A 247 19.41 -12.66 6.41
N PRO A 248 20.63 -13.00 6.85
CA PRO A 248 20.86 -13.68 8.11
C PRO A 248 20.19 -12.93 9.27
N GLY A 249 19.47 -13.66 10.13
CA GLY A 249 18.78 -13.09 11.31
C GLY A 249 17.53 -12.27 11.03
N ARG A 250 17.08 -12.15 9.78
CA ARG A 250 15.84 -11.46 9.41
C ARG A 250 14.77 -12.44 8.96
N GLN A 251 13.68 -12.49 9.71
CA GLN A 251 12.54 -13.38 9.41
C GLN A 251 11.56 -12.79 8.40
N ARG A 252 11.47 -11.43 8.34
CA ARG A 252 10.52 -10.73 7.46
C ARG A 252 11.24 -10.05 6.31
N LYS A 253 10.62 -10.11 5.13
CA LYS A 253 11.06 -9.38 3.94
C LYS A 253 10.31 -8.05 3.76
N THR A 254 9.06 -7.95 4.25
CA THR A 254 8.17 -6.77 4.11
C THR A 254 7.99 -6.09 5.45
N TYR A 255 8.08 -4.77 5.47
CA TYR A 255 8.07 -3.99 6.71
C TYR A 255 6.92 -3.02 6.86
N ARG A 256 6.42 -2.44 5.76
CA ARG A 256 5.25 -1.56 5.80
C ARG A 256 4.69 -1.27 4.41
N PHE A 257 3.42 -0.88 4.36
CA PHE A 257 2.82 -0.18 3.24
C PHE A 257 2.76 1.31 3.53
N VAL A 258 3.12 2.13 2.53
CA VAL A 258 2.94 3.58 2.58
C VAL A 258 2.12 4.01 1.36
N PRO A 259 1.30 5.09 1.46
CA PRO A 259 0.50 5.53 0.33
C PRO A 259 1.40 6.00 -0.82
N ALA A 260 1.00 5.67 -2.04
CA ALA A 260 1.50 6.29 -3.26
C ALA A 260 0.41 7.22 -3.78
N GLU A 261 0.80 8.45 -4.14
CA GLU A 261 -0.14 9.45 -4.65
C GLU A 261 -0.81 8.96 -5.94
N ASN A 262 -2.15 9.00 -5.94
CA ASN A 262 -2.98 8.85 -7.12
C ASN A 262 -4.26 9.70 -6.97
N PRO A 263 -4.34 10.88 -7.65
CA PRO A 263 -5.50 11.76 -7.54
C PRO A 263 -6.84 11.13 -7.91
N GLU A 264 -6.84 10.14 -8.79
CA GLU A 264 -8.06 9.48 -9.28
C GLU A 264 -8.59 8.40 -8.35
N VAL A 265 -7.76 7.85 -7.44
CA VAL A 265 -8.13 6.68 -6.62
C VAL A 265 -8.11 7.00 -5.13
N ASN A 266 -6.97 7.40 -4.59
CA ASN A 266 -6.76 7.53 -3.14
C ASN A 266 -6.14 8.87 -2.72
N GLY A 267 -5.90 9.81 -3.65
CA GLY A 267 -5.19 11.04 -3.36
C GLY A 267 -3.83 10.75 -2.71
N TYR A 268 -3.67 11.15 -1.47
CA TYR A 268 -2.43 10.99 -0.70
C TYR A 268 -2.51 9.93 0.41
N TRP A 269 -3.63 9.22 0.56
CA TRP A 269 -3.95 8.49 1.79
C TRP A 269 -4.16 7.00 1.57
N ILE A 270 -4.04 6.25 2.66
CA ILE A 270 -4.41 4.83 2.74
C ILE A 270 -5.11 4.57 4.09
N CYS A 271 -6.12 3.70 4.11
CA CYS A 271 -6.75 3.30 5.36
C CYS A 271 -5.85 2.38 6.19
N ASP A 272 -6.06 2.34 7.51
CA ASP A 272 -5.25 1.52 8.42
C ASP A 272 -5.45 0.01 8.14
N PHE A 273 -6.64 -0.40 7.73
CA PHE A 273 -6.90 -1.77 7.29
C PHE A 273 -6.00 -2.19 6.11
N GLY A 274 -5.84 -1.31 5.12
CA GLY A 274 -4.92 -1.52 4.00
C GLY A 274 -3.47 -1.45 4.45
N ARG A 275 -3.10 -0.42 5.22
CA ARG A 275 -1.73 -0.16 5.68
C ARG A 275 -1.09 -1.34 6.39
N TYR A 276 -1.82 -1.96 7.32
CA TYR A 276 -1.31 -3.06 8.13
C TYR A 276 -1.50 -4.45 7.48
N GLY A 277 -2.06 -4.50 6.28
CA GLY A 277 -2.18 -5.74 5.50
C GLY A 277 -0.85 -6.32 4.99
N TYR A 278 0.27 -5.61 5.16
CA TYR A 278 1.59 -6.10 4.76
C TYR A 278 2.05 -7.35 5.55
N HIS A 279 1.48 -7.59 6.72
CA HIS A 279 1.80 -8.77 7.52
C HIS A 279 1.48 -10.06 6.78
N ASP A 280 0.40 -10.09 6.00
CA ASP A 280 -0.03 -11.26 5.25
C ASP A 280 1.01 -11.72 4.19
N ILE A 281 1.93 -10.81 3.78
CA ILE A 281 2.95 -11.17 2.78
C ILE A 281 3.98 -12.17 3.33
N ASP A 282 4.28 -12.10 4.61
CA ASP A 282 5.31 -12.94 5.23
C ASP A 282 4.74 -14.03 6.14
N ASP A 283 3.51 -13.83 6.68
CA ASP A 283 2.94 -14.71 7.68
C ASP A 283 2.13 -15.85 7.06
N ASN A 284 2.19 -17.04 7.68
CA ASN A 284 1.37 -18.22 7.37
C ASN A 284 1.37 -18.64 5.89
N ARG A 285 2.53 -18.58 5.21
CA ARG A 285 2.66 -18.83 3.77
C ARG A 285 2.71 -20.33 3.46
N ALA A 286 1.99 -20.75 2.42
CA ALA A 286 2.18 -22.03 1.77
C ALA A 286 3.50 -21.99 0.97
N THR A 287 4.43 -22.93 1.24
CA THR A 287 5.79 -22.89 0.69
C THR A 287 6.19 -24.18 -0.04
N ALA A 288 5.36 -25.20 -0.02
CA ALA A 288 5.65 -26.48 -0.65
C ALA A 288 4.40 -27.10 -1.28
N ILE A 289 4.58 -27.80 -2.39
CA ILE A 289 3.55 -28.64 -2.96
C ILE A 289 3.25 -29.75 -1.94
N THR A 290 1.97 -29.96 -1.63
CA THR A 290 1.51 -31.03 -0.74
C THR A 290 0.58 -31.95 -1.49
N VAL A 291 0.88 -33.24 -1.48
CA VAL A 291 0.04 -34.33 -2.02
C VAL A 291 -0.46 -35.14 -0.83
N ASN A 292 -1.74 -35.04 -0.48
CA ASN A 292 -2.35 -35.76 0.63
C ASN A 292 -2.68 -37.19 0.22
N GLY A 293 -2.65 -38.12 1.17
CA GLY A 293 -2.91 -39.54 0.90
C GLY A 293 -1.74 -40.35 0.28
N SER A 294 -0.63 -39.67 -0.06
CA SER A 294 0.56 -40.33 -0.59
C SER A 294 1.62 -40.56 0.50
N ASP A 295 2.49 -41.59 0.25
CA ASP A 295 3.68 -41.85 1.07
C ASP A 295 4.51 -40.55 1.26
N PRO A 296 5.01 -40.28 2.48
CA PRO A 296 5.94 -39.18 2.73
C PRO A 296 7.17 -39.13 1.83
N ALA A 297 7.58 -40.28 1.23
CA ALA A 297 8.63 -40.36 0.23
C ALA A 297 8.22 -39.78 -1.14
N ALA A 298 6.96 -39.95 -1.54
CA ALA A 298 6.41 -39.36 -2.77
C ALA A 298 6.24 -37.82 -2.69
N ARG A 299 6.09 -37.28 -1.47
CA ARG A 299 6.01 -35.85 -1.24
C ARG A 299 7.32 -35.10 -1.51
N ARG A 300 8.48 -35.76 -1.35
CA ARG A 300 9.81 -35.13 -1.47
C ARG A 300 10.31 -34.94 -2.90
N GLY A 301 9.63 -35.48 -3.90
CA GLY A 301 10.02 -35.44 -5.32
C GLY A 301 9.00 -34.71 -6.22
N ALA A 302 7.93 -34.17 -5.69
CA ALA A 302 6.91 -33.48 -6.48
C ALA A 302 7.46 -32.15 -7.03
N ASP A 303 7.76 -32.14 -8.32
CA ASP A 303 8.11 -30.90 -9.03
C ASP A 303 6.88 -30.30 -9.71
N TRP A 304 6.97 -28.99 -9.99
CA TRP A 304 5.89 -28.25 -10.62
C TRP A 304 5.50 -28.80 -12.00
N ASP A 305 6.46 -29.22 -12.82
CA ASP A 305 6.20 -29.66 -14.19
C ASP A 305 5.50 -31.01 -14.23
N GLY A 306 5.93 -31.98 -13.40
CA GLY A 306 5.27 -33.26 -13.26
C GLY A 306 3.84 -33.14 -12.75
N ILE A 307 3.62 -32.34 -11.73
CA ILE A 307 2.29 -32.10 -11.14
C ILE A 307 1.34 -31.42 -12.14
N LEU A 308 1.78 -30.36 -12.82
CA LEU A 308 0.93 -29.64 -13.77
C LEU A 308 0.63 -30.46 -15.03
N LYS A 309 1.58 -31.29 -15.51
CA LYS A 309 1.33 -32.25 -16.60
C LYS A 309 0.31 -33.31 -16.18
N GLY A 310 0.42 -33.84 -14.95
CA GLY A 310 -0.56 -34.77 -14.40
C GLY A 310 -1.95 -34.17 -14.30
N LEU A 311 -2.05 -32.99 -13.75
CA LEU A 311 -3.34 -32.24 -13.64
C LEU A 311 -3.93 -31.94 -15.03
N ALA A 312 -3.11 -31.54 -16.00
CA ALA A 312 -3.55 -31.33 -17.39
C ALA A 312 -4.10 -32.61 -18.01
N ALA A 313 -3.44 -33.76 -17.80
CA ALA A 313 -3.92 -35.04 -18.29
C ALA A 313 -5.27 -35.43 -17.65
N GLU A 314 -5.43 -35.27 -16.33
CA GLU A 314 -6.69 -35.49 -15.61
C GLU A 314 -7.82 -34.64 -16.20
N LEU A 315 -7.60 -33.31 -16.36
CA LEU A 315 -8.57 -32.38 -16.91
C LEU A 315 -8.90 -32.64 -18.38
N GLY A 316 -7.89 -32.96 -19.21
CA GLY A 316 -8.06 -33.29 -20.61
C GLY A 316 -8.85 -34.60 -20.80
N ALA A 317 -8.60 -35.60 -19.98
CA ALA A 317 -9.36 -36.85 -20.00
C ALA A 317 -10.84 -36.65 -19.63
N MET A 318 -11.12 -35.78 -18.64
CA MET A 318 -12.52 -35.44 -18.28
C MET A 318 -13.23 -34.72 -19.44
N ALA A 319 -12.58 -33.75 -20.07
CA ALA A 319 -13.15 -33.01 -21.20
C ALA A 319 -13.41 -33.94 -22.40
N GLY A 320 -12.43 -34.79 -22.75
CA GLY A 320 -12.55 -35.76 -23.85
C GLY A 320 -13.63 -36.82 -23.64
N ALA A 321 -13.92 -37.17 -22.39
CA ALA A 321 -15.00 -38.11 -22.03
C ALA A 321 -16.39 -37.40 -21.93
N GLY A 322 -16.52 -36.13 -22.24
CA GLY A 322 -17.77 -35.36 -22.07
C GLY A 322 -18.16 -35.13 -20.62
N ALA A 323 -17.23 -35.35 -19.68
CA ALA A 323 -17.47 -35.25 -18.24
C ALA A 323 -17.11 -33.89 -17.65
N ALA A 324 -16.94 -32.84 -18.47
CA ALA A 324 -16.65 -31.48 -18.03
C ALA A 324 -17.71 -30.90 -17.05
N SER A 325 -18.96 -31.37 -17.16
CA SER A 325 -20.04 -31.04 -16.22
C SER A 325 -19.82 -31.56 -14.80
N ARG A 326 -18.91 -32.51 -14.63
CA ARG A 326 -18.51 -33.07 -13.34
C ARG A 326 -17.25 -32.43 -12.74
N ALA A 327 -16.78 -31.33 -13.31
CA ALA A 327 -15.77 -30.46 -12.74
C ALA A 327 -16.33 -29.11 -12.33
N ALA A 328 -15.77 -28.52 -11.28
CA ALA A 328 -16.07 -27.14 -10.86
C ALA A 328 -14.78 -26.39 -10.50
N VAL A 329 -14.83 -25.07 -10.68
CA VAL A 329 -13.74 -24.17 -10.31
C VAL A 329 -14.27 -23.05 -9.43
N VAL A 330 -13.61 -22.82 -8.31
CA VAL A 330 -13.86 -21.68 -7.42
C VAL A 330 -12.72 -20.69 -7.56
N LEU A 331 -12.99 -19.52 -8.11
CA LEU A 331 -12.05 -18.43 -8.30
C LEU A 331 -12.24 -17.38 -7.21
N ASN A 332 -11.40 -16.34 -7.21
CA ASN A 332 -11.53 -15.16 -6.36
C ASN A 332 -10.99 -13.90 -7.06
N SER A 333 -11.28 -12.74 -6.50
CA SER A 333 -10.88 -11.44 -7.04
C SER A 333 -9.44 -11.00 -6.71
N PHE A 334 -8.63 -11.84 -6.07
CA PHE A 334 -7.19 -11.60 -5.93
C PHE A 334 -6.40 -12.09 -7.15
N LEU A 335 -7.07 -12.81 -8.05
CA LEU A 335 -6.55 -13.08 -9.38
C LEU A 335 -6.56 -11.79 -10.20
N THR A 336 -5.49 -11.55 -10.95
CA THR A 336 -5.38 -10.39 -11.84
C THR A 336 -6.36 -10.50 -13.03
N ASN A 337 -6.59 -9.40 -13.74
CA ASN A 337 -7.39 -9.44 -14.97
C ASN A 337 -6.83 -10.45 -15.97
N GLU A 338 -5.50 -10.54 -16.06
CA GLU A 338 -4.79 -11.46 -16.95
C GLU A 338 -4.98 -12.92 -16.53
N GLU A 339 -4.91 -13.20 -15.23
CA GLU A 339 -5.12 -14.53 -14.67
C GLU A 339 -6.58 -14.98 -14.82
N LEU A 340 -7.54 -14.09 -14.58
CA LEU A 340 -8.96 -14.37 -14.80
C LEU A 340 -9.25 -14.65 -16.29
N ALA A 341 -8.65 -13.88 -17.21
CA ALA A 341 -8.77 -14.14 -18.63
C ALA A 341 -8.18 -15.50 -19.01
N ALA A 342 -7.03 -15.89 -18.44
CA ALA A 342 -6.44 -17.22 -18.65
C ALA A 342 -7.34 -18.33 -18.09
N CYS A 343 -7.90 -18.16 -16.89
CA CYS A 343 -8.87 -19.10 -16.32
C CYS A 343 -10.08 -19.31 -17.24
N ARG A 344 -10.62 -18.24 -17.81
CA ARG A 344 -11.72 -18.31 -18.77
C ARG A 344 -11.36 -19.17 -19.98
N LYS A 345 -10.22 -18.87 -20.62
CA LYS A 345 -9.74 -19.61 -21.80
C LYS A 345 -9.52 -21.08 -21.50
N ILE A 346 -8.88 -21.43 -20.38
CA ILE A 346 -8.58 -22.81 -20.04
C ILE A 346 -9.84 -23.54 -19.61
N PHE A 347 -10.52 -23.06 -18.57
CA PHE A 347 -11.58 -23.83 -17.91
C PHE A 347 -12.91 -23.77 -18.67
N MET A 348 -13.31 -22.59 -19.17
CA MET A 348 -14.61 -22.44 -19.82
C MET A 348 -14.56 -22.73 -21.33
N GLU A 349 -13.60 -22.14 -22.04
CA GLU A 349 -13.56 -22.21 -23.50
C GLU A 349 -12.93 -23.53 -24.01
N ALA A 350 -11.78 -23.95 -23.45
CA ALA A 350 -11.08 -25.14 -23.90
C ALA A 350 -11.62 -26.44 -23.26
N LEU A 351 -11.86 -26.43 -21.96
CA LEU A 351 -12.31 -27.63 -21.21
C LEU A 351 -13.84 -27.74 -21.09
N GLY A 352 -14.60 -26.68 -21.41
CA GLY A 352 -16.08 -26.69 -21.36
C GLY A 352 -16.67 -26.74 -19.95
N ILE A 353 -15.92 -26.39 -18.90
CA ILE A 353 -16.40 -26.37 -17.51
C ILE A 353 -17.37 -25.22 -17.31
N GLN A 354 -18.62 -25.54 -16.97
CA GLN A 354 -19.68 -24.53 -16.77
C GLN A 354 -19.88 -24.14 -15.29
N LYS A 355 -19.41 -24.95 -14.36
CA LYS A 355 -19.56 -24.72 -12.91
C LYS A 355 -18.40 -23.85 -12.40
N ILE A 356 -18.47 -22.54 -12.68
CA ILE A 356 -17.51 -21.55 -12.22
C ILE A 356 -18.16 -20.72 -11.11
N PHE A 357 -17.48 -20.65 -9.99
CA PHE A 357 -17.92 -19.95 -8.78
C PHE A 357 -16.87 -18.92 -8.35
N PHE A 358 -17.29 -17.99 -7.48
CA PHE A 358 -16.41 -17.01 -6.86
C PHE A 358 -16.55 -17.05 -5.35
N ALA A 359 -15.44 -17.15 -4.64
CA ALA A 359 -15.35 -17.03 -3.19
C ALA A 359 -14.36 -15.91 -2.84
N ASP A 360 -14.89 -14.74 -2.55
CA ASP A 360 -14.14 -13.58 -2.07
C ASP A 360 -14.31 -13.44 -0.56
N PRO A 361 -13.45 -12.69 0.15
CA PRO A 361 -13.66 -12.38 1.56
C PRO A 361 -15.03 -11.76 1.79
N LYS A 362 -15.64 -12.07 2.94
CA LYS A 362 -16.92 -11.44 3.32
C LYS A 362 -16.81 -9.91 3.30
N PRO A 363 -17.86 -9.21 2.86
CA PRO A 363 -17.96 -7.78 3.02
C PRO A 363 -17.74 -7.37 4.48
N GLY A 364 -17.02 -6.29 4.69
CA GLY A 364 -16.81 -5.67 5.99
C GLY A 364 -17.50 -4.33 6.10
N GLU A 365 -17.12 -3.55 7.09
CA GLU A 365 -17.60 -2.17 7.21
C GLU A 365 -16.84 -1.25 6.24
N GLY A 366 -17.56 -0.34 5.61
CA GLY A 366 -17.03 0.79 4.87
C GLY A 366 -17.16 2.07 5.68
N ASP A 367 -16.41 3.12 5.33
CA ASP A 367 -16.43 4.38 6.07
C ASP A 367 -16.86 5.59 5.23
N GLY A 368 -17.30 5.35 4.00
CA GLY A 368 -17.75 6.40 3.08
C GLY A 368 -16.63 7.25 2.50
N TYR A 369 -15.35 6.93 2.78
CA TYR A 369 -14.19 7.64 2.22
C TYR A 369 -13.34 6.70 1.34
N LEU A 370 -12.29 6.08 1.85
CA LEU A 370 -11.47 5.15 1.06
C LEU A 370 -11.75 3.68 1.38
N LEU A 371 -12.08 3.36 2.63
CA LEU A 371 -12.37 1.99 3.03
C LEU A 371 -13.76 1.59 2.52
N THR A 372 -13.82 0.70 1.54
CA THR A 372 -15.06 0.15 1.02
C THR A 372 -15.50 -1.09 1.83
N ALA A 373 -16.79 -1.34 1.90
CA ALA A 373 -17.32 -2.58 2.49
C ALA A 373 -16.94 -3.81 1.64
N ASP A 374 -16.90 -3.66 0.32
CA ASP A 374 -16.50 -4.70 -0.62
C ASP A 374 -15.01 -5.02 -0.48
N ARG A 375 -14.68 -6.29 -0.21
CA ARG A 375 -13.32 -6.81 -0.02
C ARG A 375 -12.75 -7.49 -1.26
N ALA A 376 -13.43 -7.40 -2.40
CA ALA A 376 -13.04 -7.98 -3.69
C ALA A 376 -12.15 -6.99 -4.49
N PRO A 377 -10.81 -7.07 -4.46
CA PRO A 377 -9.93 -6.05 -5.06
C PRO A 377 -10.09 -5.93 -6.57
N ASN A 378 -10.42 -7.01 -7.27
CA ASN A 378 -10.62 -7.07 -8.72
C ASN A 378 -12.02 -7.55 -9.11
N GLY A 379 -13.02 -7.32 -8.26
CA GLY A 379 -14.40 -7.76 -8.54
C GLY A 379 -14.97 -7.16 -9.84
N ARG A 380 -14.67 -5.89 -10.16
CA ARG A 380 -15.05 -5.27 -11.43
C ARG A 380 -14.35 -5.89 -12.65
N GLY A 381 -13.07 -6.28 -12.49
CA GLY A 381 -12.34 -6.99 -13.55
C GLY A 381 -12.93 -8.37 -13.84
N ALA A 382 -13.30 -9.10 -12.79
CA ALA A 382 -14.01 -10.37 -12.93
C ALA A 382 -15.37 -10.18 -13.66
N ALA A 383 -16.16 -9.20 -13.24
CA ALA A 383 -17.45 -8.90 -13.87
C ALA A 383 -17.31 -8.49 -15.35
N ALA A 384 -16.28 -7.72 -15.70
CA ALA A 384 -16.00 -7.31 -17.09
C ALA A 384 -15.64 -8.51 -17.99
N LEU A 385 -15.12 -9.59 -17.42
CA LEU A 385 -14.87 -10.86 -18.12
C LEU A 385 -16.07 -11.81 -18.11
N GLY A 386 -17.24 -11.36 -17.62
CA GLY A 386 -18.47 -12.13 -17.58
C GLY A 386 -18.59 -13.10 -16.41
N TYR A 387 -17.72 -13.00 -15.42
CA TYR A 387 -17.86 -13.77 -14.20
C TYR A 387 -18.92 -13.15 -13.27
N MET A 388 -19.72 -14.01 -12.65
CA MET A 388 -20.74 -13.60 -11.70
C MET A 388 -20.29 -13.98 -10.27
N PRO A 389 -20.35 -13.07 -9.28
CA PRO A 389 -20.08 -13.42 -7.89
C PRO A 389 -21.16 -14.40 -7.41
N ARG A 390 -20.81 -15.66 -7.35
CA ARG A 390 -21.71 -16.74 -6.90
C ARG A 390 -20.92 -17.74 -6.08
N LEU A 391 -21.30 -17.86 -4.82
CA LEU A 391 -20.75 -18.90 -3.95
C LEU A 391 -21.30 -20.29 -4.36
N PRO A 392 -20.47 -21.34 -4.24
CA PRO A 392 -20.97 -22.70 -4.42
C PRO A 392 -21.87 -23.12 -3.26
N ASP A 393 -22.95 -23.81 -3.56
CA ASP A 393 -23.62 -24.68 -2.60
C ASP A 393 -22.77 -25.95 -2.51
N LEU A 394 -22.02 -26.12 -1.43
CA LEU A 394 -21.05 -27.20 -1.29
C LEU A 394 -21.70 -28.57 -1.20
N GLU A 395 -22.88 -28.69 -0.58
CA GLU A 395 -23.60 -29.95 -0.42
C GLU A 395 -24.15 -30.40 -1.78
N ALA A 396 -24.76 -29.49 -2.54
CA ALA A 396 -25.23 -29.77 -3.89
C ALA A 396 -24.08 -30.09 -4.87
N LEU A 397 -22.92 -29.44 -4.68
CA LEU A 397 -21.73 -29.73 -5.48
C LEU A 397 -21.18 -31.14 -5.23
N ALA A 398 -21.06 -31.56 -3.97
CA ALA A 398 -20.45 -32.83 -3.58
C ALA A 398 -21.08 -34.04 -4.28
N GLY A 399 -22.41 -34.03 -4.51
CA GLY A 399 -23.11 -35.09 -5.25
C GLY A 399 -23.03 -34.99 -6.77
N SER A 400 -22.55 -33.87 -7.32
CA SER A 400 -22.66 -33.56 -8.76
C SER A 400 -21.33 -33.42 -9.48
N ILE A 401 -20.20 -33.45 -8.79
CA ILE A 401 -18.86 -33.33 -9.39
C ILE A 401 -17.88 -34.39 -8.90
N ASP A 402 -16.88 -34.68 -9.72
CA ASP A 402 -15.75 -35.55 -9.39
C ASP A 402 -14.49 -34.73 -9.10
N MET A 403 -14.36 -33.52 -9.66
CA MET A 403 -13.17 -32.69 -9.51
C MET A 403 -13.54 -31.28 -9.10
N LEU A 404 -12.81 -30.72 -8.13
CA LEU A 404 -12.92 -29.36 -7.67
C LEU A 404 -11.55 -28.68 -7.65
N LEU A 405 -11.44 -27.54 -8.32
CA LEU A 405 -10.28 -26.67 -8.25
C LEU A 405 -10.67 -25.41 -7.46
N VAL A 406 -9.90 -25.07 -6.44
CA VAL A 406 -10.15 -23.91 -5.57
C VAL A 406 -8.94 -22.99 -5.59
N PHE A 407 -9.16 -21.74 -5.93
CA PHE A 407 -8.15 -20.66 -5.85
C PHE A 407 -8.36 -19.87 -4.57
N GLY A 408 -7.36 -19.89 -3.69
CA GLY A 408 -7.36 -19.19 -2.41
C GLY A 408 -8.19 -19.85 -1.30
N PRO A 409 -8.04 -19.39 -0.06
CA PRO A 409 -8.69 -19.97 1.11
C PRO A 409 -10.07 -19.38 1.41
N TYR A 410 -10.56 -18.41 0.62
CA TYR A 410 -11.69 -17.53 0.96
C TYR A 410 -13.04 -18.24 1.07
N LEU A 411 -13.13 -19.49 0.62
CA LEU A 411 -14.30 -20.34 0.85
C LEU A 411 -14.59 -20.48 2.36
N LEU A 412 -13.52 -20.53 3.19
CA LEU A 412 -13.64 -20.61 4.65
C LEU A 412 -14.16 -19.32 5.31
N ASP A 413 -14.19 -18.22 4.61
CA ASP A 413 -14.86 -17.00 5.12
C ASP A 413 -16.40 -17.17 5.16
N HIS A 414 -16.95 -18.10 4.37
CA HIS A 414 -18.37 -18.33 4.21
C HIS A 414 -18.90 -19.57 4.93
N VAL A 415 -18.02 -20.57 5.14
CA VAL A 415 -18.34 -21.82 5.83
C VAL A 415 -17.23 -22.17 6.82
N THR A 416 -17.57 -22.93 7.88
CA THR A 416 -16.52 -23.40 8.81
C THR A 416 -15.69 -24.52 8.16
N ALA A 417 -14.46 -24.71 8.65
CA ALA A 417 -13.56 -25.74 8.12
C ALA A 417 -14.18 -27.15 8.22
N GLU A 418 -14.92 -27.44 9.32
CA GLU A 418 -15.60 -28.73 9.53
C GLU A 418 -16.71 -28.94 8.50
N LYS A 419 -17.54 -27.91 8.23
CA LYS A 419 -18.60 -28.02 7.21
C LYS A 419 -18.01 -28.15 5.82
N ALA A 420 -16.94 -27.39 5.51
CA ALA A 420 -16.23 -27.53 4.24
C ALA A 420 -15.66 -28.94 4.10
N ALA A 421 -15.01 -29.49 5.12
CA ALA A 421 -14.47 -30.84 5.12
C ALA A 421 -15.55 -31.90 4.89
N ALA A 422 -16.67 -31.82 5.60
CA ALA A 422 -17.80 -32.75 5.46
C ALA A 422 -18.37 -32.70 4.03
N ALA A 423 -18.65 -31.51 3.52
CA ALA A 423 -19.22 -31.34 2.18
C ALA A 423 -18.24 -31.78 1.06
N LEU A 424 -16.96 -31.44 1.17
CA LEU A 424 -15.97 -31.76 0.15
C LEU A 424 -15.47 -33.19 0.22
N GLY A 425 -15.70 -33.92 1.32
CA GLY A 425 -15.25 -35.29 1.50
C GLY A 425 -15.74 -36.28 0.43
N GLY A 426 -16.91 -36.04 -0.17
CA GLY A 426 -17.47 -36.87 -1.26
C GLY A 426 -16.87 -36.60 -2.65
N ILE A 427 -16.07 -35.55 -2.85
CA ILE A 427 -15.46 -35.18 -4.13
C ILE A 427 -14.16 -35.97 -4.31
N LYS A 428 -14.02 -36.66 -5.43
CA LYS A 428 -12.88 -37.59 -5.69
C LYS A 428 -11.54 -36.87 -5.78
N ARG A 429 -11.50 -35.69 -6.41
CA ARG A 429 -10.27 -34.93 -6.65
C ARG A 429 -10.46 -33.44 -6.28
N LYS A 430 -9.67 -32.95 -5.33
CA LYS A 430 -9.68 -31.57 -4.85
C LYS A 430 -8.28 -30.97 -4.97
N VAL A 431 -8.16 -29.88 -5.72
CA VAL A 431 -6.90 -29.17 -5.95
C VAL A 431 -7.05 -27.76 -5.39
N LEU A 432 -6.18 -27.39 -4.45
CA LEU A 432 -6.15 -26.09 -3.84
C LEU A 432 -4.93 -25.29 -4.29
N PHE A 433 -5.15 -24.13 -4.89
CA PHE A 433 -4.13 -23.14 -5.22
C PHE A 433 -4.18 -22.06 -4.15
N THR A 434 -3.17 -21.94 -3.31
CA THR A 434 -3.23 -21.02 -2.16
C THR A 434 -1.88 -20.42 -1.83
N ALA A 435 -1.89 -19.13 -1.46
CA ALA A 435 -0.71 -18.44 -0.94
C ALA A 435 -0.51 -18.66 0.57
N HIS A 436 -1.57 -19.02 1.30
CA HIS A 436 -1.53 -19.22 2.75
C HIS A 436 -2.02 -20.59 3.14
N ALA A 437 -1.45 -21.13 4.20
CA ALA A 437 -1.96 -22.34 4.82
C ALA A 437 -3.36 -22.09 5.40
N SER A 438 -4.25 -23.05 5.25
CA SER A 438 -5.65 -22.93 5.69
C SER A 438 -6.22 -24.28 6.10
N GLY A 439 -7.43 -24.29 6.68
CA GLY A 439 -8.16 -25.52 6.99
C GLY A 439 -8.55 -26.34 5.75
N LEU A 440 -8.51 -25.78 4.55
CA LEU A 440 -8.73 -26.53 3.31
C LEU A 440 -7.56 -27.44 2.94
N ASP A 441 -6.36 -27.17 3.42
CA ASP A 441 -5.16 -27.97 3.11
C ASP A 441 -5.31 -29.42 3.55
N ALA A 442 -6.03 -29.65 4.66
CA ALA A 442 -6.27 -31.00 5.19
C ALA A 442 -7.28 -31.79 4.37
N VAL A 443 -8.16 -31.13 3.63
CA VAL A 443 -9.21 -31.76 2.80
C VAL A 443 -8.82 -31.89 1.34
N ALA A 444 -7.93 -31.02 0.87
CA ALA A 444 -7.44 -31.04 -0.50
C ALA A 444 -6.53 -32.28 -0.75
N ASP A 445 -6.65 -32.90 -1.92
CA ASP A 445 -5.75 -33.99 -2.32
C ASP A 445 -4.41 -33.43 -2.85
N LEU A 446 -4.43 -32.21 -3.37
CA LEU A 446 -3.26 -31.53 -3.88
C LEU A 446 -3.32 -30.04 -3.45
N VAL A 447 -2.27 -29.54 -2.78
CA VAL A 447 -2.09 -28.15 -2.44
C VAL A 447 -0.92 -27.57 -3.22
N LEU A 448 -1.18 -26.52 -3.97
CA LEU A 448 -0.22 -25.82 -4.82
C LEU A 448 0.04 -24.41 -4.28
N PRO A 449 1.28 -24.11 -3.83
CA PRO A 449 1.60 -22.83 -3.25
C PRO A 449 1.65 -21.72 -4.31
N THR A 450 0.85 -20.66 -4.12
CA THR A 450 0.78 -19.55 -5.07
C THR A 450 1.38 -18.24 -4.53
N ALA A 451 1.51 -17.25 -5.41
CA ALA A 451 2.02 -15.93 -5.08
C ALA A 451 0.90 -14.96 -4.66
N LEU A 452 1.22 -14.04 -3.75
CA LEU A 452 0.33 -12.94 -3.40
C LEU A 452 0.41 -11.80 -4.44
N PRO A 453 -0.56 -10.86 -4.48
CA PRO A 453 -0.51 -9.71 -5.40
C PRO A 453 0.78 -8.90 -5.32
N ALA A 454 1.40 -8.80 -4.13
CA ALA A 454 2.70 -8.15 -3.95
C ALA A 454 3.87 -8.87 -4.64
N GLU A 455 3.72 -10.15 -4.96
CA GLU A 455 4.75 -11.07 -5.46
C GLU A 455 4.60 -11.41 -6.94
N LYS A 456 3.65 -10.78 -7.63
CA LYS A 456 3.37 -11.00 -9.04
C LYS A 456 3.12 -9.68 -9.76
N LYS A 457 3.06 -9.70 -11.07
CA LYS A 457 2.66 -8.59 -11.92
C LYS A 457 1.27 -8.84 -12.48
N GLY A 458 0.56 -7.77 -12.80
CA GLY A 458 -0.75 -7.86 -13.41
C GLY A 458 -1.53 -6.57 -13.25
N SER A 459 -2.85 -6.65 -13.39
CA SER A 459 -3.72 -5.50 -13.18
C SER A 459 -4.99 -5.87 -12.41
N PHE A 460 -5.49 -4.92 -11.62
CA PHE A 460 -6.81 -4.95 -11.01
C PHE A 460 -7.69 -3.84 -11.58
N THR A 461 -8.99 -4.09 -11.66
CA THR A 461 -9.99 -3.08 -11.97
C THR A 461 -10.78 -2.79 -10.71
N ASN A 462 -10.65 -1.58 -10.19
CA ASN A 462 -11.24 -1.17 -8.91
C ASN A 462 -12.76 -0.96 -9.00
N ILE A 463 -13.40 -0.64 -7.87
CA ILE A 463 -14.85 -0.44 -7.78
C ILE A 463 -15.38 0.66 -8.74
N GLU A 464 -14.57 1.64 -9.09
CA GLU A 464 -14.90 2.73 -10.02
C GLU A 464 -14.64 2.37 -11.49
N GLY A 465 -14.14 1.15 -11.77
CA GLY A 465 -13.83 0.69 -13.11
C GLY A 465 -12.45 1.11 -13.62
N ILE A 466 -11.61 1.70 -12.76
CA ILE A 466 -10.26 2.12 -13.13
C ILE A 466 -9.33 0.89 -13.10
N ARG A 467 -8.75 0.56 -14.25
CA ARG A 467 -7.74 -0.50 -14.37
C ARG A 467 -6.38 0.03 -13.92
N GLN A 468 -5.75 -0.67 -12.99
CA GLN A 468 -4.48 -0.30 -12.39
C GLN A 468 -3.49 -1.45 -12.51
N SER A 469 -2.38 -1.21 -13.20
CA SER A 469 -1.29 -2.20 -13.33
C SER A 469 -0.30 -2.09 -12.18
N PHE A 470 0.30 -3.21 -11.82
CA PHE A 470 1.34 -3.30 -10.80
C PHE A 470 2.39 -4.34 -11.18
N GLU A 471 3.60 -4.12 -10.67
CA GLU A 471 4.74 -5.00 -10.87
C GLU A 471 5.02 -5.82 -9.61
N CYS A 472 5.85 -6.86 -9.75
CA CYS A 472 6.32 -7.67 -8.64
C CYS A 472 7.16 -6.80 -7.66
N ALA A 473 6.57 -6.38 -6.56
CA ALA A 473 7.22 -5.53 -5.56
C ALA A 473 8.16 -6.32 -4.63
N VAL A 474 7.84 -7.59 -4.40
CA VAL A 474 8.54 -8.50 -3.49
C VAL A 474 8.72 -9.85 -4.17
N ALA A 475 9.89 -10.44 -4.11
CA ALA A 475 10.10 -11.77 -4.69
C ALA A 475 9.13 -12.81 -4.09
N PRO A 476 8.56 -13.73 -4.88
CA PRO A 476 7.73 -14.80 -4.38
C PRO A 476 8.45 -15.63 -3.30
N VAL A 477 7.68 -16.20 -2.38
CA VAL A 477 8.21 -17.13 -1.39
C VAL A 477 8.77 -18.36 -2.12
N ARG A 478 9.90 -18.87 -1.64
CA ARG A 478 10.52 -20.06 -2.24
C ARG A 478 9.51 -21.21 -2.29
N GLY A 479 9.38 -21.82 -3.46
CA GLY A 479 8.46 -22.94 -3.72
C GLY A 479 7.09 -22.52 -4.24
N SER A 480 6.68 -21.25 -4.12
CA SER A 480 5.45 -20.75 -4.74
C SER A 480 5.69 -20.23 -6.16
N LEU A 481 4.64 -20.26 -6.97
CA LEU A 481 4.62 -19.67 -8.32
C LEU A 481 3.44 -18.70 -8.44
N PRO A 482 3.58 -17.61 -9.23
CA PRO A 482 2.43 -16.80 -9.63
C PRO A 482 1.39 -17.64 -10.38
N GLU A 483 0.11 -17.38 -10.15
CA GLU A 483 -0.97 -18.09 -10.86
C GLU A 483 -0.88 -17.91 -12.38
N SER A 484 -0.40 -16.76 -12.86
CA SER A 484 -0.12 -16.52 -14.28
C SER A 484 0.87 -17.54 -14.86
N GLU A 485 1.90 -17.91 -14.14
CA GLU A 485 2.88 -18.92 -14.56
C GLU A 485 2.28 -20.32 -14.48
N ILE A 486 1.56 -20.63 -13.40
CA ILE A 486 0.87 -21.93 -13.25
C ILE A 486 -0.12 -22.14 -14.40
N LEU A 487 -0.95 -21.14 -14.69
CA LEU A 487 -1.93 -21.19 -15.77
C LEU A 487 -1.27 -21.29 -17.16
N ALA A 488 -0.16 -20.59 -17.38
CA ALA A 488 0.59 -20.68 -18.64
C ALA A 488 1.15 -22.11 -18.86
N ARG A 489 1.74 -22.73 -17.84
CA ARG A 489 2.25 -24.09 -17.91
C ARG A 489 1.11 -25.11 -18.08
N LEU A 490 -0.01 -24.93 -17.38
CA LEU A 490 -1.19 -25.77 -17.50
C LEU A 490 -1.78 -25.68 -18.92
N ALA A 491 -1.93 -24.47 -19.46
CA ALA A 491 -2.39 -24.24 -20.82
C ALA A 491 -1.47 -24.91 -21.86
N GLY A 492 -0.15 -24.74 -21.70
CA GLY A 492 0.83 -25.40 -22.58
C GLY A 492 0.70 -26.94 -22.56
N ALA A 493 0.50 -27.53 -21.37
CA ALA A 493 0.29 -28.98 -21.24
C ALA A 493 -1.04 -29.47 -21.84
N LEU A 494 -2.07 -28.62 -21.89
CA LEU A 494 -3.38 -28.88 -22.53
C LEU A 494 -3.39 -28.54 -24.03
N GLY A 495 -2.34 -27.95 -24.59
CA GLY A 495 -2.33 -27.45 -25.97
C GLY A 495 -3.16 -26.21 -26.20
N VAL A 496 -3.47 -25.43 -25.15
CA VAL A 496 -4.29 -24.19 -25.20
C VAL A 496 -3.39 -22.97 -25.34
N THR A 497 -3.65 -22.12 -26.31
CA THR A 497 -2.94 -20.85 -26.49
C THR A 497 -3.60 -19.74 -25.66
N LEU A 498 -2.84 -19.19 -24.71
CA LEU A 498 -3.23 -17.97 -24.02
C LEU A 498 -2.78 -16.78 -24.88
N GLY A 499 -3.68 -15.97 -25.37
CA GLY A 499 -3.40 -14.82 -26.22
C GLY A 499 -2.64 -13.70 -25.52
#